data_c92b806171dc9e4e5e23c85ffa115785
#
_entry.id   c92b806171dc9e4e5e23c85ffa115785
#
_cell.length_a   1.000
_cell.length_b   1.000
_cell.length_c   1.000
_cell.angle_alpha   90.00
_cell.angle_beta   90.00
_cell.angle_gamma   90.00
#
_symmetry.space_group_name_H-M   'P 1'
#
loop_
_entity.id
_entity.type
_entity.pdbx_description
1 polymer ?
#
loop_
_entity_poly.entity_id
_entity_poly.type
_entity_poly.pdbx_seq_one_letter_code
_entity_poly.pdbx_strand_id
1 'polypeptide(L)'
;MYKLFCFKFEYLQDGFADVEYFEASERYRYRKHKNLSFNIGAAHRLAEPYGYDPLAELMLSNGNLHYTYLAIQEGYTIDVANDQYFDPNGTLVATSPEVWEAVVIPEMLSDYTQKKRSELEKLIQHSIVVGFDYYKYTKKNWLHVWANLMPWHYNDGSEFSYHNYIEDDQWYDYSGGLIYGIKQNKNLGYFIEGKYNKYWNREWYDFKLGVNYVIF
;
A
#
# COMPACT_ATOMS: atom_id res chain seq x y z
N MET A 1 -19.17 29.09 -16.06
CA MET A 1 -18.66 28.55 -14.81
C MET A 1 -19.12 27.10 -14.77
N TYR A 2 -18.21 26.14 -14.90
CA TYR A 2 -18.57 24.72 -14.93
C TYR A 2 -18.29 24.11 -13.56
N LYS A 3 -19.28 23.45 -13.01
CA LYS A 3 -19.21 22.66 -11.78
C LYS A 3 -19.28 21.20 -12.19
N LEU A 4 -18.36 20.37 -11.76
CA LEU A 4 -18.30 18.98 -12.13
C LEU A 4 -18.03 18.13 -10.88
N PHE A 5 -18.83 17.10 -10.66
CA PHE A 5 -18.53 16.01 -9.76
C PHE A 5 -17.65 14.99 -10.48
N CYS A 6 -16.60 14.54 -9.83
CA CYS A 6 -15.70 13.52 -10.32
C CYS A 6 -15.61 12.40 -9.31
N PHE A 7 -15.72 11.17 -9.78
CA PHE A 7 -15.41 9.98 -9.01
C PHE A 7 -14.15 9.32 -9.58
N LYS A 8 -13.29 8.82 -8.72
CA LYS A 8 -12.09 8.07 -9.09
C LYS A 8 -12.02 6.81 -8.24
N PHE A 9 -11.68 5.72 -8.88
CA PHE A 9 -11.31 4.48 -8.24
C PHE A 9 -9.88 4.14 -8.61
N GLU A 10 -9.06 3.81 -7.63
CA GLU A 10 -7.67 3.46 -7.83
C GLU A 10 -7.34 2.23 -6.98
N TYR A 11 -6.65 1.29 -7.58
CA TYR A 11 -5.98 0.21 -6.88
C TYR A 11 -4.49 0.37 -7.10
N LEU A 12 -3.71 0.33 -6.04
CA LEU A 12 -2.27 0.39 -6.07
C LEU A 12 -1.69 -0.79 -5.29
N GLN A 13 -0.72 -1.45 -5.91
CA GLN A 13 0.16 -2.41 -5.26
C GLN A 13 1.58 -2.10 -5.70
N ASP A 14 2.42 -1.68 -4.77
CA ASP A 14 3.80 -1.30 -5.02
C ASP A 14 4.72 -1.98 -4.01
N GLY A 15 5.49 -2.97 -4.50
CA GLY A 15 6.40 -3.74 -3.67
C GLY A 15 7.66 -2.98 -3.22
N PHE A 16 7.97 -1.82 -3.83
CA PHE A 16 9.08 -0.97 -3.37
C PHE A 16 8.67 -0.07 -2.21
N ALA A 17 7.41 0.38 -2.23
CA ALA A 17 6.87 1.25 -1.20
C ALA A 17 6.14 0.48 -0.10
N ASP A 18 6.04 -0.85 -0.20
CA ASP A 18 5.24 -1.71 0.68
C ASP A 18 3.81 -1.17 0.87
N VAL A 19 3.22 -0.72 -0.24
CA VAL A 19 1.90 -0.09 -0.24
C VAL A 19 0.93 -0.90 -1.08
N GLU A 20 -0.18 -1.29 -0.48
CA GLU A 20 -1.33 -1.86 -1.16
C GLU A 20 -2.60 -1.21 -0.65
N TYR A 21 -3.36 -0.58 -1.55
CA TYR A 21 -4.63 0.02 -1.19
C TYR A 21 -5.62 0.11 -2.34
N PHE A 22 -6.89 0.15 -1.98
CA PHE A 22 -7.98 0.57 -2.85
C PHE A 22 -8.45 1.95 -2.42
N GLU A 23 -8.52 2.91 -3.34
CA GLU A 23 -9.05 4.25 -3.09
C GLU A 23 -10.31 4.49 -3.93
N ALA A 24 -11.38 4.89 -3.27
CA ALA A 24 -12.53 5.52 -3.88
C ALA A 24 -12.53 7.00 -3.49
N SER A 25 -12.49 7.90 -4.44
CA SER A 25 -12.54 9.33 -4.14
C SER A 25 -13.61 10.05 -4.94
N GLU A 26 -14.25 10.99 -4.26
CA GLU A 26 -15.27 11.86 -4.81
C GLU A 26 -14.84 13.31 -4.68
N ARG A 27 -14.96 14.09 -5.73
CA ARG A 27 -14.49 15.47 -5.76
C ARG A 27 -15.44 16.39 -6.47
N TYR A 28 -15.66 17.54 -5.86
CA TYR A 28 -16.30 18.67 -6.48
C TYR A 28 -15.24 19.59 -7.07
N ARG A 29 -15.28 19.77 -8.39
CA ARG A 29 -14.32 20.61 -9.13
C ARG A 29 -14.95 21.96 -9.46
N TYR A 30 -14.25 23.01 -9.07
CA TYR A 30 -14.56 24.39 -9.37
C TYR A 30 -13.54 24.96 -10.36
N ARG A 31 -13.99 25.24 -11.58
CA ARG A 31 -13.14 25.88 -12.59
C ARG A 31 -13.25 27.40 -12.50
N LYS A 32 -12.19 28.04 -11.99
CA LYS A 32 -12.09 29.50 -11.87
C LYS A 32 -11.68 30.14 -13.17
N HIS A 33 -10.73 29.55 -13.91
CA HIS A 33 -10.20 30.03 -15.19
C HIS A 33 -10.14 28.92 -16.23
N LYS A 34 -9.92 29.28 -17.49
CA LYS A 34 -9.81 28.30 -18.58
C LYS A 34 -8.83 27.16 -18.30
N ASN A 35 -7.74 27.50 -17.62
CA ASN A 35 -6.61 26.58 -17.40
C ASN A 35 -6.47 26.10 -15.95
N LEU A 36 -7.21 26.66 -14.99
CA LEU A 36 -7.06 26.40 -13.56
C LEU A 36 -8.38 25.98 -12.95
N SER A 37 -8.36 24.88 -12.26
CA SER A 37 -9.46 24.41 -11.42
C SER A 37 -8.98 24.03 -10.03
N PHE A 38 -9.85 24.20 -9.05
CA PHE A 38 -9.67 23.72 -7.68
C PHE A 38 -10.64 22.57 -7.45
N ASN A 39 -10.26 21.66 -6.59
CA ASN A 39 -11.12 20.56 -6.17
C ASN A 39 -11.14 20.44 -4.66
N ILE A 40 -12.28 19.99 -4.14
CA ILE A 40 -12.48 19.61 -2.74
C ILE A 40 -13.36 18.36 -2.74
N GLY A 41 -13.08 17.44 -1.83
CA GLY A 41 -13.86 16.21 -1.73
C GLY A 41 -13.37 15.30 -0.62
N ALA A 42 -13.71 14.03 -0.73
CA ALA A 42 -13.29 12.98 0.17
C ALA A 42 -12.56 11.87 -0.59
N ALA A 43 -11.71 11.17 0.12
CA ALA A 43 -11.11 9.92 -0.31
C ALA A 43 -11.33 8.86 0.76
N HIS A 44 -11.72 7.68 0.33
CA HIS A 44 -11.96 6.52 1.17
C HIS A 44 -10.97 5.45 0.73
N ARG A 45 -10.07 5.06 1.63
CA ARG A 45 -9.05 4.06 1.35
C ARG A 45 -9.26 2.85 2.21
N LEU A 46 -9.15 1.70 1.59
CA LEU A 46 -8.98 0.42 2.23
C LEU A 46 -7.53 0.00 1.99
N ALA A 47 -6.70 0.07 3.01
CA ALA A 47 -5.32 -0.38 2.95
C ALA A 47 -5.18 -1.76 3.58
N GLU A 48 -4.37 -2.60 2.94
CA GLU A 48 -3.98 -3.92 3.44
C GLU A 48 -2.47 -3.92 3.72
N PRO A 49 -2.01 -4.62 4.77
CA PRO A 49 -0.59 -4.74 5.05
C PRO A 49 0.08 -5.54 3.93
N TYR A 50 0.82 -4.85 3.08
CA TYR A 50 1.61 -5.44 2.01
C TYR A 50 3.07 -5.49 2.43
N GLY A 51 3.74 -6.63 2.18
CA GLY A 51 5.12 -6.83 2.58
C GLY A 51 5.35 -7.07 4.07
N TYR A 52 4.29 -7.16 4.89
CA TYR A 52 4.44 -7.47 6.30
C TYR A 52 5.04 -8.85 6.49
N ASP A 53 6.17 -8.90 7.19
CA ASP A 53 6.86 -10.12 7.58
C ASP A 53 6.81 -10.30 9.10
N PRO A 54 5.94 -11.19 9.62
CA PRO A 54 5.83 -11.44 11.04
C PRO A 54 7.10 -11.96 11.69
N LEU A 55 7.97 -12.63 10.92
CA LEU A 55 9.23 -13.17 11.42
C LEU A 55 10.27 -12.07 11.58
N ALA A 56 10.32 -11.09 10.65
CA ALA A 56 11.21 -9.93 10.77
C ALA A 56 10.87 -9.09 11.99
N GLU A 57 9.59 -8.89 12.28
CA GLU A 57 9.13 -8.17 13.47
C GLU A 57 9.53 -8.90 14.75
N LEU A 58 9.39 -10.24 14.79
CA LEU A 58 9.81 -11.03 15.92
C LEU A 58 11.32 -10.97 16.15
N MET A 59 12.11 -10.98 15.09
CA MET A 59 13.56 -10.81 15.14
C MET A 59 13.94 -9.43 15.67
N LEU A 60 13.27 -8.37 15.21
CA LEU A 60 13.53 -7.00 15.68
C LEU A 60 13.18 -6.83 17.16
N SER A 61 12.09 -7.42 17.62
CA SER A 61 11.64 -7.30 19.00
C SER A 61 12.47 -8.14 20.00
N ASN A 62 12.96 -9.30 19.59
CA ASN A 62 13.64 -10.26 20.47
C ASN A 62 15.15 -10.40 20.22
N GLY A 63 15.72 -9.72 19.24
CA GLY A 63 17.14 -9.72 18.91
C GLY A 63 17.66 -11.00 18.24
N ASN A 64 17.06 -12.16 18.49
CA ASN A 64 17.35 -13.44 17.85
C ASN A 64 16.09 -14.30 17.79
N LEU A 65 15.76 -14.79 16.60
CA LEU A 65 14.67 -15.75 16.42
C LEU A 65 15.21 -17.19 16.55
N HIS A 66 14.78 -17.88 17.58
CA HIS A 66 14.96 -19.33 17.69
C HIS A 66 13.69 -20.03 17.25
N TYR A 67 13.68 -20.62 16.06
CA TYR A 67 12.50 -21.28 15.48
C TYR A 67 11.94 -22.38 16.39
N THR A 68 12.79 -23.15 17.03
CA THR A 68 12.36 -24.15 18.00
C THR A 68 11.65 -23.50 19.20
N TYR A 69 12.13 -22.34 19.67
CA TYR A 69 11.45 -21.60 20.74
C TYR A 69 10.08 -21.10 20.30
N LEU A 70 9.97 -20.57 19.10
CA LEU A 70 8.68 -20.17 18.51
C LEU A 70 7.73 -21.38 18.41
N ALA A 71 8.22 -22.54 17.95
CA ALA A 71 7.42 -23.76 17.89
C ALA A 71 6.86 -24.16 19.27
N ILE A 72 7.67 -24.06 20.31
CA ILE A 72 7.21 -24.32 21.70
C ILE A 72 6.14 -23.31 22.11
N GLN A 73 6.27 -22.04 21.76
CA GLN A 73 5.25 -21.03 22.02
C GLN A 73 3.93 -21.30 21.27
N GLU A 74 4.01 -21.84 20.05
CA GLU A 74 2.84 -22.27 19.26
C GLU A 74 2.29 -23.64 19.70
N GLY A 75 2.83 -24.22 20.79
CA GLY A 75 2.27 -25.42 21.44
C GLY A 75 2.92 -26.74 21.05
N TYR A 76 4.00 -26.72 20.27
CA TYR A 76 4.78 -27.95 20.01
C TYR A 76 5.50 -28.41 21.25
N THR A 77 5.69 -29.71 21.39
CA THR A 77 6.44 -30.32 22.51
C THR A 77 7.56 -31.22 22.00
N ILE A 78 8.66 -31.23 22.72
CA ILE A 78 9.88 -31.96 22.36
C ILE A 78 10.28 -32.88 23.49
N ASP A 79 10.34 -34.19 23.20
CA ASP A 79 10.97 -35.19 24.06
C ASP A 79 12.42 -35.40 23.59
N VAL A 80 13.31 -34.65 24.19
CA VAL A 80 14.76 -34.69 23.88
C VAL A 80 15.38 -36.03 24.14
N ALA A 81 14.86 -36.82 25.13
CA ALA A 81 15.42 -38.08 25.48
C ALA A 81 15.18 -39.19 24.43
N ASN A 82 14.12 -39.05 23.66
CA ASN A 82 13.70 -40.03 22.66
C ASN A 82 13.73 -39.47 21.23
N ASP A 83 14.22 -38.24 21.02
CA ASP A 83 14.19 -37.50 19.73
C ASP A 83 12.79 -37.46 19.10
N GLN A 84 11.79 -37.24 19.94
CA GLN A 84 10.38 -37.20 19.49
C GLN A 84 9.83 -35.76 19.58
N TYR A 85 9.12 -35.38 18.52
CA TYR A 85 8.55 -34.03 18.35
C TYR A 85 7.07 -34.17 18.10
N PHE A 86 6.26 -33.43 18.84
CA PHE A 86 4.79 -33.49 18.76
C PHE A 86 4.20 -32.14 18.40
N ASP A 87 3.15 -32.15 17.58
CA ASP A 87 2.36 -30.99 17.28
C ASP A 87 1.51 -30.54 18.48
N PRO A 88 0.83 -29.37 18.41
CA PRO A 88 -0.06 -28.89 19.47
C PRO A 88 -1.22 -29.82 19.82
N ASN A 89 -1.56 -30.77 18.95
CA ASN A 89 -2.58 -31.78 19.19
C ASN A 89 -2.03 -33.08 19.85
N GLY A 90 -0.71 -33.13 20.08
CA GLY A 90 -0.03 -34.29 20.63
C GLY A 90 0.28 -35.38 19.61
N THR A 91 0.22 -35.07 18.29
CA THR A 91 0.58 -36.00 17.23
C THR A 91 2.09 -35.98 17.01
N LEU A 92 2.72 -37.19 16.92
CA LEU A 92 4.13 -37.32 16.58
C LEU A 92 4.40 -36.83 15.14
N VAL A 93 5.18 -35.78 15.00
CA VAL A 93 5.47 -35.15 13.69
C VAL A 93 6.90 -35.29 13.21
N ALA A 94 7.84 -35.60 14.13
CA ALA A 94 9.22 -35.96 13.77
C ALA A 94 9.84 -36.92 14.79
N THR A 95 10.78 -37.75 14.31
CA THR A 95 11.53 -38.73 15.10
C THR A 95 13.04 -38.51 14.98
N SER A 96 13.43 -37.36 14.45
CA SER A 96 14.83 -36.91 14.44
C SER A 96 14.94 -35.41 14.33
N PRO A 97 16.04 -34.79 14.78
CA PRO A 97 16.29 -33.36 14.61
C PRO A 97 16.31 -32.91 13.13
N GLU A 98 16.79 -33.75 12.22
CA GLU A 98 16.89 -33.43 10.82
C GLU A 98 15.49 -33.27 10.20
N VAL A 99 14.54 -34.14 10.50
CA VAL A 99 13.14 -34.03 10.05
C VAL A 99 12.46 -32.84 10.69
N TRP A 100 12.73 -32.61 11.98
CA TRP A 100 12.22 -31.44 12.69
C TRP A 100 12.63 -30.13 12.00
N GLU A 101 13.93 -29.95 11.74
CA GLU A 101 14.46 -28.72 11.16
C GLU A 101 14.13 -28.56 9.66
N ALA A 102 14.13 -29.67 8.89
CA ALA A 102 13.95 -29.59 7.45
C ALA A 102 12.48 -29.60 6.98
N VAL A 103 11.57 -30.12 7.80
CA VAL A 103 10.15 -30.28 7.42
C VAL A 103 9.24 -29.53 8.39
N VAL A 104 9.28 -29.89 9.68
CA VAL A 104 8.29 -29.38 10.64
C VAL A 104 8.45 -27.87 10.89
N ILE A 105 9.67 -27.38 11.09
CA ILE A 105 9.93 -25.95 11.32
C ILE A 105 9.48 -25.11 10.11
N PRO A 106 9.81 -25.40 8.85
CA PRO A 106 9.32 -24.64 7.70
C PRO A 106 7.79 -24.63 7.58
N GLU A 107 7.11 -25.74 7.83
CA GLU A 107 5.65 -25.80 7.82
C GLU A 107 5.05 -24.93 8.93
N MET A 108 5.54 -25.08 10.15
CA MET A 108 5.12 -24.25 11.30
C MET A 108 5.34 -22.76 11.04
N LEU A 109 6.48 -22.36 10.47
CA LEU A 109 6.75 -20.95 10.13
C LEU A 109 5.80 -20.43 9.05
N SER A 110 5.45 -21.26 8.08
CA SER A 110 4.45 -20.92 7.05
C SER A 110 3.08 -20.67 7.67
N ASP A 111 2.64 -21.60 8.54
CA ASP A 111 1.34 -21.51 9.21
C ASP A 111 1.29 -20.31 10.17
N TYR A 112 2.36 -20.08 10.94
CA TYR A 112 2.51 -18.90 11.79
C TYR A 112 2.40 -17.61 11.00
N THR A 113 3.13 -17.53 9.89
CA THR A 113 3.13 -16.34 9.02
C THR A 113 1.73 -16.09 8.43
N GLN A 114 1.06 -17.16 7.96
CA GLN A 114 -0.29 -17.06 7.41
C GLN A 114 -1.30 -16.65 8.50
N LYS A 115 -1.22 -17.24 9.68
CA LYS A 115 -2.05 -16.88 10.84
C LYS A 115 -1.87 -15.40 11.20
N LYS A 116 -0.62 -14.95 11.37
CA LYS A 116 -0.32 -13.56 11.71
C LYS A 116 -0.80 -12.56 10.64
N ARG A 117 -0.63 -12.89 9.36
CA ARG A 117 -1.18 -12.07 8.28
C ARG A 117 -2.70 -12.03 8.28
N SER A 118 -3.36 -13.12 8.62
CA SER A 118 -4.83 -13.16 8.72
C SER A 118 -5.39 -12.41 9.93
N GLU A 119 -4.58 -12.24 10.98
CA GLU A 119 -4.93 -11.45 12.17
C GLU A 119 -4.81 -9.94 11.92
N LEU A 120 -4.10 -9.52 10.86
CA LEU A 120 -3.98 -8.12 10.51
C LEU A 120 -5.32 -7.58 9.98
N GLU A 121 -5.84 -6.60 10.67
CA GLU A 121 -7.06 -5.92 10.23
C GLU A 121 -6.76 -4.95 9.10
N LYS A 122 -7.75 -4.74 8.22
CA LYS A 122 -7.69 -3.74 7.17
C LYS A 122 -7.93 -2.37 7.75
N LEU A 123 -7.12 -1.40 7.35
CA LEU A 123 -7.35 -0.01 7.71
C LEU A 123 -8.34 0.63 6.74
N ILE A 124 -9.41 1.17 7.28
CA ILE A 124 -10.30 2.05 6.54
C ILE A 124 -9.96 3.49 6.93
N GLN A 125 -9.50 4.26 5.95
CA GLN A 125 -9.15 5.66 6.13
C GLN A 125 -10.10 6.54 5.33
N HIS A 126 -10.67 7.53 5.99
CA HIS A 126 -11.47 8.59 5.39
C HIS A 126 -10.70 9.90 5.45
N SER A 127 -10.55 10.57 4.33
CA SER A 127 -9.75 11.79 4.23
C SER A 127 -10.51 12.91 3.54
N ILE A 128 -10.34 14.13 4.00
CA ILE A 128 -10.71 15.31 3.22
C ILE A 128 -9.61 15.58 2.22
N VAL A 129 -9.99 15.84 0.97
CA VAL A 129 -9.05 16.14 -0.11
C VAL A 129 -9.28 17.54 -0.62
N VAL A 130 -8.22 18.33 -0.70
CA VAL A 130 -8.19 19.62 -1.39
C VAL A 130 -7.09 19.59 -2.44
N GLY A 131 -7.33 20.21 -3.59
CA GLY A 131 -6.33 20.19 -4.64
C GLY A 131 -6.57 21.19 -5.74
N PHE A 132 -5.65 21.20 -6.69
CA PHE A 132 -5.78 21.97 -7.90
C PHE A 132 -5.29 21.19 -9.12
N ASP A 133 -5.78 21.61 -10.28
CA ASP A 133 -5.34 21.16 -11.59
C ASP A 133 -5.08 22.38 -12.47
N TYR A 134 -3.93 22.40 -13.13
CA TYR A 134 -3.58 23.39 -14.13
C TYR A 134 -3.35 22.70 -15.47
N TYR A 135 -4.06 23.15 -16.49
CA TYR A 135 -3.97 22.63 -17.87
C TYR A 135 -3.53 23.73 -18.82
N LYS A 136 -2.56 23.43 -19.66
CA LYS A 136 -2.17 24.30 -20.78
C LYS A 136 -2.08 23.49 -22.05
N TYR A 137 -2.95 23.81 -23.00
CA TYR A 137 -2.95 23.17 -24.31
C TYR A 137 -2.50 24.18 -25.38
N THR A 138 -1.58 23.73 -26.24
CA THR A 138 -1.13 24.45 -27.42
C THR A 138 -1.38 23.58 -28.66
N LYS A 139 -1.06 24.12 -29.84
CA LYS A 139 -1.17 23.34 -31.07
C LYS A 139 -0.22 22.13 -31.10
N LYS A 140 0.95 22.24 -30.44
CA LYS A 140 2.02 21.22 -30.49
C LYS A 140 2.18 20.42 -29.22
N ASN A 141 1.79 20.97 -28.08
CA ASN A 141 2.02 20.32 -26.79
C ASN A 141 0.88 20.55 -25.80
N TRP A 142 0.88 19.75 -24.72
CA TRP A 142 0.02 19.99 -23.57
C TRP A 142 0.80 19.77 -22.28
N LEU A 143 0.36 20.48 -21.27
CA LEU A 143 0.86 20.39 -19.91
C LEU A 143 -0.33 20.22 -18.97
N HIS A 144 -0.26 19.27 -18.06
CA HIS A 144 -1.15 19.12 -16.93
C HIS A 144 -0.30 19.04 -15.66
N VAL A 145 -0.57 19.90 -14.70
CA VAL A 145 0.04 19.88 -13.37
C VAL A 145 -1.09 19.78 -12.35
N TRP A 146 -0.93 18.92 -11.37
CA TRP A 146 -1.89 18.80 -10.29
C TRP A 146 -1.19 18.61 -8.95
N ALA A 147 -1.87 18.98 -7.86
CA ALA A 147 -1.51 18.60 -6.52
C ALA A 147 -2.77 18.38 -5.69
N ASN A 148 -2.67 17.45 -4.75
CA ASN A 148 -3.70 17.13 -3.78
C ASN A 148 -3.06 17.10 -2.41
N LEU A 149 -3.78 17.62 -1.43
CA LEU A 149 -3.45 17.59 -0.02
C LEU A 149 -4.63 16.97 0.73
N MET A 150 -4.35 16.08 1.66
CA MET A 150 -5.30 15.46 2.57
C MET A 150 -4.94 15.89 3.98
N PRO A 151 -5.47 17.05 4.42
CA PRO A 151 -5.05 17.69 5.68
C PRO A 151 -5.69 17.06 6.91
N TRP A 152 -6.62 16.16 6.72
CA TRP A 152 -7.33 15.51 7.82
C TRP A 152 -7.72 14.08 7.44
N HIS A 153 -7.55 13.17 8.41
CA HIS A 153 -7.89 11.76 8.30
C HIS A 153 -8.72 11.30 9.50
N TYR A 154 -9.63 10.38 9.23
CA TYR A 154 -10.26 9.53 10.22
C TYR A 154 -9.94 8.08 9.85
N ASN A 155 -9.33 7.36 10.78
CA ASN A 155 -8.97 5.96 10.62
C ASN A 155 -9.97 5.11 11.40
N ASP A 156 -10.55 4.11 10.71
CA ASP A 156 -11.39 3.09 11.30
C ASP A 156 -10.70 1.74 11.11
N GLY A 157 -10.34 1.10 12.20
CA GLY A 157 -9.59 -0.15 12.21
C GLY A 157 -8.73 -0.29 13.47
N SER A 158 -8.11 -1.43 13.67
CA SER A 158 -7.30 -1.72 14.82
C SER A 158 -6.01 -0.88 14.82
N GLU A 159 -5.74 -0.20 15.91
CA GLU A 159 -4.49 0.54 16.13
C GLU A 159 -3.26 -0.36 15.98
N PHE A 160 -3.39 -1.63 16.30
CA PHE A 160 -2.29 -2.60 16.26
C PHE A 160 -1.83 -2.92 14.84
N SER A 161 -2.75 -3.00 13.87
CA SER A 161 -2.44 -3.46 12.50
C SER A 161 -1.54 -2.50 11.72
N TYR A 162 -1.50 -1.24 12.12
CA TYR A 162 -0.89 -0.17 11.32
C TYR A 162 0.23 0.59 12.03
N HIS A 163 0.55 0.27 13.26
CA HIS A 163 1.66 0.90 13.99
C HIS A 163 2.99 0.82 13.21
N ASN A 164 3.18 -0.23 12.42
CA ASN A 164 4.39 -0.41 11.60
C ASN A 164 4.30 0.29 10.22
N TYR A 165 3.11 0.68 9.78
CA TYR A 165 2.87 1.25 8.45
C TYR A 165 2.47 2.72 8.49
N ILE A 166 1.91 3.18 9.61
CA ILE A 166 1.46 4.54 9.80
C ILE A 166 2.11 5.05 11.09
N GLU A 167 3.03 5.98 10.97
CA GLU A 167 3.53 6.69 12.15
C GLU A 167 2.41 7.58 12.70
N ASP A 168 2.25 7.56 14.03
CA ASP A 168 1.24 8.33 14.76
C ASP A 168 1.30 9.84 14.51
N ASP A 169 2.46 10.33 14.06
CA ASP A 169 2.74 11.75 13.83
C ASP A 169 2.44 12.22 12.39
N GLN A 170 1.87 11.39 11.52
CA GLN A 170 1.54 11.83 10.18
C GLN A 170 0.29 12.70 10.14
N TRP A 171 0.49 13.99 9.97
CA TRP A 171 -0.58 14.99 9.96
C TRP A 171 -1.34 15.06 8.64
N TYR A 172 -0.69 14.73 7.51
CA TYR A 172 -1.29 14.88 6.19
C TYR A 172 -0.61 14.02 5.13
N ASP A 173 -1.43 13.55 4.23
CA ASP A 173 -1.01 12.92 2.99
C ASP A 173 -1.05 13.93 1.86
N TYR A 174 -0.19 13.77 0.88
CA TYR A 174 -0.23 14.59 -0.32
C TYR A 174 0.29 13.86 -1.54
N SER A 175 -0.15 14.31 -2.71
CA SER A 175 0.37 13.86 -3.99
C SER A 175 0.40 15.00 -4.97
N GLY A 176 1.30 14.90 -5.91
CA GLY A 176 1.37 15.87 -6.99
C GLY A 176 2.04 15.28 -8.21
N GLY A 177 1.75 15.85 -9.37
CA GLY A 177 2.32 15.33 -10.60
C GLY A 177 2.25 16.29 -11.75
N LEU A 178 2.92 15.88 -12.80
CA LEU A 178 3.04 16.61 -14.05
C LEU A 178 2.96 15.65 -15.22
N ILE A 179 2.14 15.98 -16.20
CA ILE A 179 2.16 15.36 -17.52
C ILE A 179 2.59 16.41 -18.53
N TYR A 180 3.62 16.11 -19.30
CA TYR A 180 4.01 16.87 -20.47
C TYR A 180 3.90 16.00 -21.71
N GLY A 181 3.16 16.48 -22.68
CA GLY A 181 2.96 15.74 -23.92
C GLY A 181 3.20 16.58 -25.16
N ILE A 182 3.62 15.92 -26.23
CA ILE A 182 3.91 16.47 -27.54
C ILE A 182 2.98 15.82 -28.56
N LYS A 183 2.33 16.62 -29.39
CA LYS A 183 1.50 16.18 -30.51
C LYS A 183 2.37 16.03 -31.75
N GLN A 184 2.53 14.81 -32.23
CA GLN A 184 3.22 14.55 -33.49
C GLN A 184 2.35 14.92 -34.67
N ASN A 185 1.05 14.58 -34.62
CA ASN A 185 0.04 14.96 -35.62
C ASN A 185 -1.35 15.08 -34.96
N LYS A 186 -2.43 15.09 -35.74
CA LYS A 186 -3.80 15.22 -35.22
C LYS A 186 -4.22 14.05 -34.34
N ASN A 187 -3.70 12.87 -34.64
CA ASN A 187 -4.14 11.62 -34.00
C ASN A 187 -3.10 11.01 -33.06
N LEU A 188 -1.82 11.40 -33.17
CA LEU A 188 -0.73 10.80 -32.42
C LEU A 188 -0.02 11.81 -31.55
N GLY A 189 0.20 11.44 -30.30
CA GLY A 189 0.99 12.18 -29.33
C GLY A 189 1.75 11.27 -28.39
N TYR A 190 2.80 11.81 -27.82
CA TYR A 190 3.65 11.15 -26.82
C TYR A 190 3.61 11.95 -25.53
N PHE A 191 3.72 11.30 -24.40
CA PHE A 191 3.78 12.00 -23.12
C PHE A 191 4.74 11.32 -22.13
N ILE A 192 5.21 12.13 -21.21
CA ILE A 192 5.87 11.72 -19.99
C ILE A 192 5.03 12.19 -18.82
N GLU A 193 4.86 11.34 -17.82
CA GLU A 193 4.22 11.63 -16.56
C GLU A 193 5.19 11.36 -15.42
N GLY A 194 5.29 12.29 -14.49
CA GLY A 194 5.93 12.11 -13.20
C GLY A 194 4.92 12.40 -12.10
N LYS A 195 4.85 11.54 -11.12
CA LYS A 195 3.97 11.69 -9.94
C LYS A 195 4.78 11.40 -8.69
N TYR A 196 4.56 12.19 -7.65
CA TYR A 196 5.07 11.99 -6.30
C TYR A 196 3.91 11.77 -5.36
N ASN A 197 4.05 10.79 -4.46
CA ASN A 197 3.05 10.45 -3.47
C ASN A 197 3.71 10.38 -2.10
N LYS A 198 3.03 10.89 -1.10
CA LYS A 198 3.29 10.65 0.31
C LYS A 198 1.99 10.24 0.98
N TYR A 199 1.91 8.96 1.36
CA TYR A 199 0.78 8.38 2.08
C TYR A 199 1.31 7.50 3.20
N TRP A 200 0.70 7.58 4.39
CA TRP A 200 1.06 6.76 5.56
C TRP A 200 2.55 6.76 5.88
N ASN A 201 3.17 7.92 5.84
CA ASN A 201 4.61 8.08 6.03
C ASN A 201 5.49 7.33 4.99
N ARG A 202 4.91 6.87 3.89
CA ARG A 202 5.60 6.29 2.74
C ARG A 202 5.66 7.30 1.61
N GLU A 203 6.81 7.36 0.97
CA GLU A 203 7.08 8.26 -0.15
C GLU A 203 7.52 7.47 -1.36
N TRP A 204 6.93 7.75 -2.51
CA TRP A 204 7.34 7.12 -3.76
C TRP A 204 7.08 7.99 -4.97
N TYR A 205 7.79 7.68 -6.05
CA TYR A 205 7.72 8.35 -7.33
C TYR A 205 7.25 7.38 -8.40
N ASP A 206 6.27 7.80 -9.20
CA ASP A 206 5.82 7.08 -10.39
C ASP A 206 6.28 7.82 -11.65
N PHE A 207 6.82 7.09 -12.61
CA PHE A 207 7.17 7.62 -13.92
C PHE A 207 6.51 6.80 -15.01
N LYS A 208 5.85 7.47 -15.95
CA LYS A 208 5.18 6.82 -17.08
C LYS A 208 5.58 7.49 -18.39
N LEU A 209 5.81 6.66 -19.38
CA LEU A 209 5.92 7.07 -20.78
C LEU A 209 4.71 6.51 -21.51
N GLY A 210 4.09 7.30 -22.38
CA GLY A 210 2.90 6.82 -23.06
C GLY A 210 2.69 7.44 -24.43
N VAL A 211 1.81 6.79 -25.17
CA VAL A 211 1.38 7.19 -26.51
C VAL A 211 -0.12 7.40 -26.48
N ASN A 212 -0.56 8.56 -26.92
CA ASN A 212 -1.98 8.82 -27.14
C ASN A 212 -2.28 8.70 -28.63
N TYR A 213 -3.19 7.81 -28.99
CA TYR A 213 -3.70 7.66 -30.34
C TYR A 213 -5.21 7.83 -30.38
N VAL A 214 -5.67 8.76 -31.20
CA VAL A 214 -7.10 9.07 -31.36
C VAL A 214 -7.61 8.39 -32.63
N ILE A 215 -8.52 7.46 -32.46
CA ILE A 215 -9.20 6.73 -33.54
C ILE A 215 -10.55 7.44 -33.80
N PHE A 216 -10.69 8.08 -34.94
CA PHE A 216 -11.94 8.64 -35.43
C PHE A 216 -12.16 8.26 -36.88
#